data_da2767b26d75dd8545671392bc09c5ed
#
_entry.id   da2767b26d75dd8545671392bc09c5ed
#
_cell.length_a   1.000
_cell.length_b   1.000
_cell.length_c   1.000
_cell.angle_alpha   90.00
_cell.angle_beta   90.00
_cell.angle_gamma   90.00
#
_symmetry.space_group_name_H-M   'P 1'
#
loop_
_entity.id
_entity.type
_entity.pdbx_description
1 polymer ?
#
loop_
_entity_poly.entity_id
_entity_poly.type
_entity_poly.pdbx_seq_one_letter_code
_entity_poly.pdbx_strand_id
1 'polypeptide(L)'
;LIVGGLFRLISIVALLAVLGISYLLFQNVKQTKETQDLNVQLVEMRQEAETEEDNTDWSKGMLDVNPDYKGWLTIYGTQISEPVVQGETNETYLRTNINGEHAEAGTLFLDETTDLTQDGNLIIYGHKMNDGTMFGTLDKFEDEEFFDNNGTVCWESEKGKEYYQIFALLVLPGYSTDPNFIDLQAWNNVLDEEQTADMLNTIADRASIFRGESFNLEKDKYIFLVTCDYSINNGRLVLVGRRLSKKSETEDTTEESTIDTEEAVSEEESNENAESAAQ
;
A
#
# COMPACT_ATOMS: atom_id res chain seq x y z
N LEU A 1 -5.97 -6.71 64.99
CA LEU A 1 -7.22 -6.64 64.22
C LEU A 1 -7.13 -5.67 63.02
N ILE A 2 -6.48 -4.49 63.16
CA ILE A 2 -6.37 -3.45 62.14
C ILE A 2 -5.50 -3.90 60.93
N VAL A 3 -4.38 -4.58 61.18
CA VAL A 3 -3.43 -5.05 60.13
C VAL A 3 -4.07 -6.12 59.24
N GLY A 4 -4.87 -7.04 59.80
CA GLY A 4 -5.55 -8.07 59.01
C GLY A 4 -6.66 -7.48 58.09
N GLY A 5 -7.31 -6.39 58.52
CA GLY A 5 -8.28 -5.66 57.66
C GLY A 5 -7.63 -4.96 56.49
N LEU A 6 -6.45 -4.36 56.69
CA LEU A 6 -5.71 -3.68 55.64
C LEU A 6 -5.22 -4.67 54.54
N PHE A 7 -4.68 -5.83 54.95
CA PHE A 7 -4.27 -6.88 53.99
C PHE A 7 -5.44 -7.40 53.15
N ARG A 8 -6.60 -7.60 53.74
CA ARG A 8 -7.83 -8.01 53.01
C ARG A 8 -8.26 -6.96 51.99
N LEU A 9 -8.21 -5.68 52.36
CA LEU A 9 -8.56 -4.59 51.46
C LEU A 9 -7.62 -4.53 50.27
N ILE A 10 -6.29 -4.61 50.49
CA ILE A 10 -5.27 -4.64 49.45
C ILE A 10 -5.49 -5.84 48.50
N SER A 11 -5.78 -7.02 49.04
CA SER A 11 -6.05 -8.23 48.25
C SER A 11 -7.29 -8.08 47.37
N ILE A 12 -8.34 -7.44 47.85
CA ILE A 12 -9.56 -7.19 47.06
C ILE A 12 -9.28 -6.19 45.96
N VAL A 13 -8.55 -5.11 46.22
CA VAL A 13 -8.19 -4.11 45.22
C VAL A 13 -7.32 -4.75 44.13
N ALA A 14 -6.32 -5.57 44.53
CA ALA A 14 -5.45 -6.29 43.58
C ALA A 14 -6.27 -7.26 42.71
N LEU A 15 -7.24 -7.99 43.31
CA LEU A 15 -8.11 -8.89 42.55
C LEU A 15 -8.97 -8.13 41.52
N LEU A 16 -9.56 -7.00 41.92
CA LEU A 16 -10.37 -6.17 41.03
C LEU A 16 -9.49 -5.57 39.89
N ALA A 17 -8.26 -5.18 40.17
CA ALA A 17 -7.32 -4.71 39.16
C ALA A 17 -6.97 -5.81 38.14
N VAL A 18 -6.72 -7.05 38.61
CA VAL A 18 -6.47 -8.20 37.74
C VAL A 18 -7.67 -8.50 36.85
N LEU A 19 -8.88 -8.51 37.42
CA LEU A 19 -10.11 -8.73 36.66
C LEU A 19 -10.33 -7.62 35.62
N GLY A 20 -10.08 -6.36 35.99
CA GLY A 20 -10.15 -5.23 35.05
C GLY A 20 -9.16 -5.34 33.89
N ILE A 21 -7.91 -5.67 34.18
CA ILE A 21 -6.89 -5.90 33.15
C ILE A 21 -7.28 -7.09 32.25
N SER A 22 -7.73 -8.20 32.84
CA SER A 22 -8.17 -9.37 32.08
C SER A 22 -9.35 -9.06 31.15
N TYR A 23 -10.29 -8.24 31.61
CA TYR A 23 -11.42 -7.78 30.81
C TYR A 23 -10.97 -6.90 29.63
N LEU A 24 -10.04 -5.95 29.87
CA LEU A 24 -9.47 -5.10 28.81
C LEU A 24 -8.71 -5.91 27.78
N LEU A 25 -7.90 -6.89 28.21
CA LEU A 25 -7.19 -7.80 27.31
C LEU A 25 -8.18 -8.63 26.47
N PHE A 26 -9.24 -9.13 27.08
CA PHE A 26 -10.27 -9.87 26.35
C PHE A 26 -10.96 -9.00 25.29
N GLN A 27 -11.29 -7.75 25.61
CA GLN A 27 -11.88 -6.81 24.66
C GLN A 27 -10.93 -6.51 23.49
N ASN A 28 -9.63 -6.28 23.76
CA ASN A 28 -8.64 -6.05 22.70
C ASN A 28 -8.53 -7.26 21.76
N VAL A 29 -8.42 -8.48 22.32
CA VAL A 29 -8.35 -9.71 21.50
C VAL A 29 -9.61 -9.89 20.65
N LYS A 30 -10.79 -9.59 21.23
CA LYS A 30 -12.06 -9.66 20.51
C LYS A 30 -12.10 -8.67 19.35
N GLN A 31 -11.73 -7.39 19.56
CA GLN A 31 -11.72 -6.36 18.52
C GLN A 31 -10.73 -6.71 17.39
N THR A 32 -9.51 -7.14 17.75
CA THR A 32 -8.52 -7.59 16.76
C THR A 32 -9.09 -8.68 15.87
N LYS A 33 -9.75 -9.67 16.47
CA LYS A 33 -10.36 -10.77 15.71
C LYS A 33 -11.50 -10.29 14.81
N GLU A 34 -12.39 -9.43 15.31
CA GLU A 34 -13.48 -8.84 14.52
C GLU A 34 -12.95 -8.04 13.32
N THR A 35 -11.86 -7.28 13.49
CA THR A 35 -11.19 -6.55 12.38
C THR A 35 -10.61 -7.52 11.36
N GLN A 36 -9.92 -8.58 11.80
CA GLN A 36 -9.36 -9.59 10.90
C GLN A 36 -10.45 -10.33 10.12
N ASP A 37 -11.53 -10.76 10.82
CA ASP A 37 -12.65 -11.45 10.19
C ASP A 37 -13.33 -10.54 9.15
N LEU A 38 -13.48 -9.24 9.43
CA LEU A 38 -14.02 -8.26 8.49
C LEU A 38 -13.12 -8.13 7.24
N ASN A 39 -11.81 -7.97 7.43
CA ASN A 39 -10.87 -7.86 6.32
C ASN A 39 -10.88 -9.11 5.43
N VAL A 40 -10.93 -10.30 6.02
CA VAL A 40 -11.06 -11.55 5.25
C VAL A 40 -12.34 -11.53 4.40
N GLN A 41 -13.48 -11.15 4.99
CA GLN A 41 -14.74 -11.06 4.25
C GLN A 41 -14.68 -10.06 3.09
N LEU A 42 -14.05 -8.90 3.29
CA LEU A 42 -13.91 -7.89 2.24
C LEU A 42 -13.00 -8.37 1.10
N VAL A 43 -11.91 -9.07 1.43
CA VAL A 43 -11.02 -9.67 0.42
C VAL A 43 -11.73 -10.79 -0.35
N GLU A 44 -12.51 -11.63 0.33
CA GLU A 44 -13.31 -12.69 -0.31
C GLU A 44 -14.36 -12.10 -1.25
N MET A 45 -15.12 -11.09 -0.81
CA MET A 45 -16.09 -10.38 -1.65
C MET A 45 -15.43 -9.79 -2.91
N ARG A 46 -14.22 -9.23 -2.77
CA ARG A 46 -13.45 -8.72 -3.91
C ARG A 46 -13.04 -9.83 -4.86
N GLN A 47 -12.52 -10.95 -4.34
CA GLN A 47 -12.09 -12.09 -5.17
C GLN A 47 -13.26 -12.73 -5.93
N GLU A 48 -14.42 -12.86 -5.30
CA GLU A 48 -15.63 -13.35 -5.95
C GLU A 48 -16.06 -12.44 -7.10
N ALA A 49 -16.03 -11.12 -6.89
CA ALA A 49 -16.38 -10.15 -7.92
C ALA A 49 -15.34 -10.09 -9.08
N GLU A 50 -14.05 -10.32 -8.81
CA GLU A 50 -13.00 -10.40 -9.85
C GLU A 50 -13.16 -11.64 -10.76
N THR A 51 -13.91 -12.68 -10.34
CA THR A 51 -14.17 -13.88 -11.15
C THR A 51 -15.37 -13.74 -12.10
N GLU A 52 -16.21 -12.73 -11.92
CA GLU A 52 -17.29 -12.40 -12.83
C GLU A 52 -16.78 -11.53 -13.99
N GLU A 53 -17.20 -11.82 -15.23
CA GLU A 53 -16.68 -11.21 -16.48
C GLU A 53 -16.86 -9.67 -16.55
N ASP A 54 -17.56 -9.05 -15.60
CA ASP A 54 -17.77 -7.59 -15.52
C ASP A 54 -17.09 -7.01 -14.26
N ASN A 55 -15.79 -6.78 -14.37
CA ASN A 55 -14.88 -6.34 -13.30
C ASN A 55 -15.15 -4.93 -12.73
N THR A 56 -16.28 -4.30 -13.04
CA THR A 56 -16.63 -2.95 -12.55
C THR A 56 -17.58 -2.97 -11.35
N ASP A 57 -18.09 -4.12 -10.95
CA ASP A 57 -19.22 -4.19 -9.99
C ASP A 57 -18.77 -4.28 -8.51
N TRP A 58 -17.54 -4.76 -8.23
CA TRP A 58 -17.06 -4.86 -6.86
C TRP A 58 -16.92 -3.48 -6.18
N SER A 59 -16.49 -2.45 -6.93
CA SER A 59 -16.36 -1.09 -6.38
C SER A 59 -17.73 -0.50 -6.02
N LYS A 60 -18.79 -0.86 -6.75
CA LYS A 60 -20.16 -0.48 -6.41
C LYS A 60 -20.64 -1.18 -5.14
N GLY A 61 -20.34 -2.47 -4.99
CA GLY A 61 -20.62 -3.21 -3.75
C GLY A 61 -19.96 -2.55 -2.53
N MET A 62 -18.73 -2.06 -2.67
CA MET A 62 -18.05 -1.33 -1.61
C MET A 62 -18.68 0.02 -1.29
N LEU A 63 -19.22 0.74 -2.29
CA LEU A 63 -19.97 1.99 -2.08
C LEU A 63 -21.29 1.75 -1.34
N ASP A 64 -21.92 0.58 -1.52
CA ASP A 64 -23.11 0.19 -0.76
C ASP A 64 -22.77 -0.11 0.72
N VAL A 65 -21.55 -0.61 1.00
CA VAL A 65 -21.04 -0.80 2.37
C VAL A 65 -20.72 0.55 3.02
N ASN A 66 -20.00 1.42 2.29
CA ASN A 66 -19.62 2.74 2.78
C ASN A 66 -19.54 3.76 1.63
N PRO A 67 -20.34 4.84 1.67
CA PRO A 67 -20.32 5.88 0.62
C PRO A 67 -19.00 6.67 0.57
N ASP A 68 -18.20 6.63 1.62
CA ASP A 68 -16.89 7.27 1.69
C ASP A 68 -15.77 6.42 1.07
N TYR A 69 -16.09 5.22 0.56
CA TYR A 69 -15.15 4.38 -0.15
C TYR A 69 -14.57 5.10 -1.38
N LYS A 70 -13.23 5.03 -1.55
CA LYS A 70 -12.50 5.69 -2.64
C LYS A 70 -11.67 4.73 -3.48
N GLY A 71 -11.29 3.57 -2.92
CA GLY A 71 -10.48 2.62 -3.64
C GLY A 71 -9.91 1.52 -2.76
N TRP A 72 -9.03 0.74 -3.35
CA TRP A 72 -8.36 -0.38 -2.70
C TRP A 72 -6.86 -0.28 -2.83
N LEU A 73 -6.14 -0.49 -1.72
CA LEU A 73 -4.69 -0.47 -1.68
C LEU A 73 -4.15 -1.88 -1.46
N THR A 74 -3.23 -2.30 -2.32
CA THR A 74 -2.47 -3.54 -2.16
C THR A 74 -0.98 -3.24 -2.22
N ILE A 75 -0.21 -3.76 -1.24
CA ILE A 75 1.25 -3.66 -1.24
C ILE A 75 1.80 -5.07 -1.41
N TYR A 76 2.36 -5.36 -2.58
CA TYR A 76 2.86 -6.69 -2.90
C TYR A 76 4.07 -7.04 -2.01
N GLY A 77 4.14 -8.31 -1.61
CA GLY A 77 5.14 -8.80 -0.64
C GLY A 77 4.77 -8.58 0.82
N THR A 78 3.62 -7.95 1.08
CA THR A 78 3.05 -7.77 2.43
C THR A 78 1.66 -8.41 2.54
N GLN A 79 1.05 -8.32 3.73
CA GLN A 79 -0.35 -8.72 3.93
C GLN A 79 -1.34 -7.57 3.70
N ILE A 80 -0.84 -6.39 3.30
CA ILE A 80 -1.68 -5.21 3.13
C ILE A 80 -2.46 -5.32 1.83
N SER A 81 -3.76 -5.52 1.96
CA SER A 81 -4.76 -5.51 0.89
C SER A 81 -6.07 -5.05 1.51
N GLU A 82 -6.35 -3.75 1.47
CA GLU A 82 -7.32 -3.08 2.32
C GLU A 82 -8.13 -2.04 1.54
N PRO A 83 -9.43 -1.86 1.88
CA PRO A 83 -10.19 -0.73 1.38
C PRO A 83 -9.68 0.59 1.93
N VAL A 84 -9.79 1.63 1.12
CA VAL A 84 -9.43 3.00 1.48
C VAL A 84 -10.65 3.90 1.36
N VAL A 85 -10.90 4.67 2.41
CA VAL A 85 -12.01 5.62 2.52
C VAL A 85 -11.49 7.06 2.54
N GLN A 86 -12.39 8.04 2.48
CA GLN A 86 -12.05 9.44 2.73
C GLN A 86 -13.18 10.10 3.52
N GLY A 87 -12.87 10.46 4.77
CA GLY A 87 -13.81 11.17 5.63
C GLY A 87 -13.76 12.68 5.47
N GLU A 88 -14.61 13.40 6.20
CA GLU A 88 -14.58 14.86 6.25
C GLU A 88 -13.29 15.41 6.89
N THR A 89 -12.67 14.62 7.78
CA THR A 89 -11.42 14.95 8.46
C THR A 89 -10.53 13.73 8.58
N ASN A 90 -9.23 13.93 8.77
CA ASN A 90 -8.26 12.87 9.02
C ASN A 90 -8.49 12.09 10.32
N GLU A 91 -9.44 12.52 11.17
CA GLU A 91 -9.83 11.79 12.39
C GLU A 91 -11.01 10.85 12.18
N THR A 92 -11.81 11.04 11.11
CA THR A 92 -13.07 10.32 10.88
C THR A 92 -12.89 8.81 10.90
N TYR A 93 -11.88 8.30 10.19
CA TYR A 93 -11.61 6.86 10.07
C TYR A 93 -10.43 6.37 10.92
N LEU A 94 -9.86 7.24 11.74
CA LEU A 94 -8.76 6.85 12.62
C LEU A 94 -9.15 5.74 13.61
N ARG A 95 -10.41 5.72 14.07
CA ARG A 95 -10.97 4.69 14.97
C ARG A 95 -12.36 4.23 14.54
N THR A 96 -12.60 4.18 13.24
CA THR A 96 -13.87 3.77 12.65
C THR A 96 -13.58 2.76 11.55
N ASN A 97 -14.21 1.57 11.63
CA ASN A 97 -14.09 0.58 10.56
C ASN A 97 -14.94 0.97 9.34
N ILE A 98 -14.81 0.22 8.25
CA ILE A 98 -15.52 0.52 7.01
C ILE A 98 -17.05 0.46 7.15
N ASN A 99 -17.57 -0.27 8.13
CA ASN A 99 -19.02 -0.34 8.42
C ASN A 99 -19.51 0.85 9.25
N GLY A 100 -18.64 1.83 9.58
CA GLY A 100 -18.99 2.97 10.41
C GLY A 100 -19.02 2.69 11.93
N GLU A 101 -18.50 1.56 12.37
CA GLU A 101 -18.44 1.16 13.76
C GLU A 101 -17.10 1.52 14.40
N HIS A 102 -17.09 1.75 15.71
CA HIS A 102 -15.85 2.00 16.44
C HIS A 102 -14.92 0.78 16.40
N ALA A 103 -13.69 0.96 15.92
CA ALA A 103 -12.63 -0.04 15.89
C ALA A 103 -11.27 0.63 16.12
N GLU A 104 -10.44 0.08 17.02
CA GLU A 104 -9.12 0.63 17.33
C GLU A 104 -8.16 0.62 16.12
N ALA A 105 -8.34 -0.33 15.20
CA ALA A 105 -7.56 -0.41 13.96
C ALA A 105 -7.95 0.66 12.93
N GLY A 106 -9.16 1.22 13.02
CA GLY A 106 -9.68 2.15 12.03
C GLY A 106 -9.87 1.51 10.66
N THR A 107 -9.76 2.32 9.63
CA THR A 107 -9.72 1.95 8.21
C THR A 107 -8.60 2.75 7.56
N LEU A 108 -7.95 2.27 6.50
CA LEU A 108 -7.04 3.10 5.71
C LEU A 108 -7.82 4.27 5.09
N PHE A 109 -7.25 5.47 5.14
CA PHE A 109 -7.95 6.65 4.64
C PHE A 109 -7.03 7.62 3.89
N LEU A 110 -7.59 8.23 2.84
CA LEU A 110 -6.97 9.34 2.14
C LEU A 110 -6.97 10.60 3.01
N ASP A 111 -5.95 11.42 2.84
CA ASP A 111 -5.93 12.76 3.46
C ASP A 111 -7.18 13.55 3.09
N GLU A 112 -7.72 14.29 4.07
CA GLU A 112 -8.95 15.09 3.91
C GLU A 112 -8.87 16.09 2.77
N THR A 113 -7.65 16.54 2.42
CA THR A 113 -7.39 17.49 1.33
C THR A 113 -7.19 16.83 -0.03
N THR A 114 -7.17 15.49 -0.12
CA THR A 114 -6.95 14.78 -1.39
C THR A 114 -8.13 15.01 -2.34
N ASP A 115 -7.84 15.51 -3.54
CA ASP A 115 -8.81 15.71 -4.62
C ASP A 115 -8.59 14.66 -5.72
N LEU A 116 -9.37 13.57 -5.66
CA LEU A 116 -9.30 12.48 -6.65
C LEU A 116 -9.82 12.88 -8.04
N THR A 117 -10.45 14.05 -8.21
CA THR A 117 -10.86 14.55 -9.54
C THR A 117 -9.65 14.96 -10.37
N GLN A 118 -8.54 15.30 -9.71
CA GLN A 118 -7.28 15.68 -10.32
C GLN A 118 -6.33 14.47 -10.44
N ASP A 119 -5.34 14.58 -11.30
CA ASP A 119 -4.23 13.63 -11.42
C ASP A 119 -3.04 14.15 -10.59
N GLY A 120 -3.10 13.92 -9.30
CA GLY A 120 -2.13 14.44 -8.32
C GLY A 120 -1.49 13.35 -7.47
N ASN A 121 -0.70 13.80 -6.51
CA ASN A 121 -0.14 12.93 -5.47
C ASN A 121 -1.24 12.51 -4.49
N LEU A 122 -1.01 11.38 -3.82
CA LEU A 122 -1.93 10.78 -2.85
C LEU A 122 -1.23 10.59 -1.51
N ILE A 123 -1.95 10.91 -0.42
CA ILE A 123 -1.51 10.56 0.94
C ILE A 123 -2.54 9.62 1.54
N ILE A 124 -2.09 8.44 1.96
CA ILE A 124 -2.91 7.43 2.64
C ILE A 124 -2.36 7.19 4.03
N TYR A 125 -3.23 7.27 5.00
CA TYR A 125 -2.93 7.03 6.41
C TYR A 125 -3.47 5.67 6.85
N GLY A 126 -2.78 5.05 7.80
CA GLY A 126 -3.22 3.83 8.45
C GLY A 126 -2.51 3.59 9.77
N HIS A 127 -3.17 2.90 10.70
CA HIS A 127 -2.55 2.52 11.96
C HIS A 127 -1.45 1.47 11.79
N LYS A 128 -0.39 1.58 12.59
CA LYS A 128 0.60 0.51 12.78
C LYS A 128 0.05 -0.48 13.81
N MET A 129 -0.63 -1.52 13.34
CA MET A 129 -1.18 -2.57 14.20
C MET A 129 -0.14 -3.65 14.48
N ASN A 130 -0.05 -4.12 15.73
CA ASN A 130 0.93 -5.13 16.15
C ASN A 130 0.65 -6.53 15.54
N ASP A 131 -0.56 -6.77 15.09
CA ASP A 131 -0.97 -8.01 14.42
C ASP A 131 -0.68 -8.00 12.90
N GLY A 132 -0.10 -6.91 12.38
CA GLY A 132 0.28 -6.74 10.98
C GLY A 132 -0.83 -6.25 10.07
N THR A 133 -2.07 -6.06 10.57
CA THR A 133 -3.16 -5.43 9.82
C THR A 133 -2.94 -3.94 9.60
N MET A 134 -3.74 -3.32 8.78
CA MET A 134 -3.58 -1.93 8.35
C MET A 134 -2.14 -1.68 7.84
N PHE A 135 -1.44 -0.69 8.34
CA PHE A 135 -0.03 -0.42 8.02
C PHE A 135 0.96 -1.07 9.01
N GLY A 136 0.54 -2.13 9.71
CA GLY A 136 1.35 -2.83 10.72
C GLY A 136 2.64 -3.45 10.19
N THR A 137 2.72 -3.75 8.88
CA THR A 137 3.90 -4.37 8.26
C THR A 137 4.78 -3.40 7.47
N LEU A 138 4.48 -2.09 7.48
CA LEU A 138 5.31 -1.11 6.76
C LEU A 138 6.73 -0.97 7.34
N ASP A 139 6.95 -1.30 8.62
CA ASP A 139 8.29 -1.32 9.23
C ASP A 139 9.22 -2.39 8.62
N LYS A 140 8.72 -3.40 7.92
CA LYS A 140 9.58 -4.33 7.18
C LYS A 140 10.43 -3.63 6.12
N PHE A 141 9.98 -2.49 5.61
CA PHE A 141 10.73 -1.69 4.64
C PHE A 141 11.93 -0.96 5.25
N GLU A 142 12.14 -1.00 6.57
CA GLU A 142 13.40 -0.57 7.21
C GLU A 142 14.55 -1.54 6.93
N ASP A 143 14.26 -2.80 6.58
CA ASP A 143 15.23 -3.76 6.09
C ASP A 143 15.52 -3.51 4.61
N GLU A 144 16.77 -3.23 4.25
CA GLU A 144 17.17 -2.88 2.88
C GLU A 144 16.91 -4.01 1.88
N GLU A 145 17.10 -5.28 2.29
CA GLU A 145 16.84 -6.42 1.41
C GLU A 145 15.33 -6.55 1.12
N PHE A 146 14.51 -6.33 2.14
CA PHE A 146 13.05 -6.32 1.96
C PHE A 146 12.62 -5.15 1.09
N PHE A 147 13.17 -3.96 1.30
CA PHE A 147 12.90 -2.75 0.53
C PHE A 147 13.21 -2.96 -0.95
N ASP A 148 14.38 -3.49 -1.28
CA ASP A 148 14.85 -3.67 -2.66
C ASP A 148 14.09 -4.79 -3.41
N ASN A 149 13.55 -5.80 -2.69
CA ASN A 149 12.84 -6.93 -3.29
C ASN A 149 11.31 -6.75 -3.33
N ASN A 150 10.77 -5.75 -2.63
CA ASN A 150 9.35 -5.50 -2.50
C ASN A 150 9.07 -4.02 -2.84
N GLY A 151 7.84 -3.61 -2.73
CA GLY A 151 7.53 -2.17 -2.85
C GLY A 151 6.73 -1.80 -4.08
N THR A 152 6.20 -2.77 -4.81
CA THR A 152 5.13 -2.49 -5.78
C THR A 152 3.83 -2.28 -5.02
N VAL A 153 3.20 -1.14 -5.24
CA VAL A 153 1.90 -0.76 -4.67
C VAL A 153 0.90 -0.68 -5.80
N CYS A 154 -0.26 -1.30 -5.63
CA CYS A 154 -1.42 -1.15 -6.50
C CYS A 154 -2.46 -0.29 -5.79
N TRP A 155 -2.79 0.84 -6.37
CA TRP A 155 -3.94 1.66 -6.02
C TRP A 155 -5.04 1.45 -7.07
N GLU A 156 -6.17 0.93 -6.64
CA GLU A 156 -7.32 0.70 -7.49
C GLU A 156 -8.48 1.61 -7.07
N SER A 157 -8.95 2.42 -8.01
CA SER A 157 -10.04 3.37 -7.82
C SER A 157 -11.04 3.28 -8.97
N GLU A 158 -12.05 4.13 -8.99
CA GLU A 158 -12.95 4.27 -10.14
C GLU A 158 -12.25 4.59 -11.47
N LYS A 159 -11.01 5.13 -11.40
CA LYS A 159 -10.14 5.41 -12.57
C LYS A 159 -9.38 4.19 -13.08
N GLY A 160 -9.51 3.04 -12.40
CA GLY A 160 -8.78 1.81 -12.67
C GLY A 160 -7.56 1.61 -11.80
N LYS A 161 -6.70 0.67 -12.20
CA LYS A 161 -5.50 0.29 -11.44
C LYS A 161 -4.31 1.18 -11.82
N GLU A 162 -3.67 1.74 -10.82
CA GLU A 162 -2.41 2.47 -10.92
C GLU A 162 -1.36 1.76 -10.06
N TYR A 163 -0.16 1.65 -10.60
CA TYR A 163 0.95 0.99 -9.92
C TYR A 163 2.01 2.00 -9.56
N TYR A 164 2.55 1.85 -8.34
CA TYR A 164 3.63 2.69 -7.83
C TYR A 164 4.78 1.79 -7.39
N GLN A 165 6.02 2.27 -7.58
CA GLN A 165 7.21 1.64 -7.03
C GLN A 165 7.71 2.49 -5.86
N ILE A 166 7.83 1.90 -4.68
CA ILE A 166 8.43 2.54 -3.50
C ILE A 166 9.90 2.81 -3.78
N PHE A 167 10.34 4.04 -3.53
CA PHE A 167 11.71 4.47 -3.74
C PHE A 167 12.32 5.19 -2.54
N ALA A 168 11.52 5.55 -1.53
CA ALA A 168 12.04 6.20 -0.33
C ALA A 168 11.27 5.76 0.94
N LEU A 169 12.02 5.72 2.05
CA LEU A 169 11.51 5.55 3.40
C LEU A 169 12.02 6.70 4.27
N LEU A 170 11.09 7.37 4.96
CA LEU A 170 11.40 8.45 5.90
C LEU A 170 10.84 8.12 7.29
N VAL A 171 11.54 8.55 8.32
CA VAL A 171 11.03 8.62 9.69
C VAL A 171 10.99 10.09 10.11
N LEU A 172 9.79 10.62 10.31
CA LEU A 172 9.53 12.03 10.51
C LEU A 172 8.87 12.28 11.86
N PRO A 173 9.16 13.40 12.54
CA PRO A 173 8.41 13.81 13.73
C PRO A 173 6.97 14.20 13.34
N GLY A 174 6.00 13.79 14.17
CA GLY A 174 4.58 14.08 13.95
C GLY A 174 4.10 15.38 14.60
N TYR A 175 4.95 16.06 15.38
CA TYR A 175 4.59 17.33 16.01
C TYR A 175 5.03 18.54 15.17
N SER A 176 4.12 19.43 14.81
CA SER A 176 4.41 20.66 14.06
C SER A 176 5.35 21.63 14.77
N THR A 177 5.58 21.44 16.07
CA THR A 177 6.55 22.21 16.88
C THR A 177 7.98 21.68 16.79
N ASP A 178 8.19 20.49 16.20
CA ASP A 178 9.53 19.95 15.98
C ASP A 178 10.20 20.68 14.80
N PRO A 179 11.46 21.12 14.93
CA PRO A 179 12.17 21.82 13.85
C PRO A 179 12.38 20.96 12.59
N ASN A 180 12.24 19.65 12.72
CA ASN A 180 12.35 18.71 11.60
C ASN A 180 10.99 18.24 11.07
N PHE A 181 9.90 18.82 11.54
CA PHE A 181 8.56 18.53 11.04
C PHE A 181 8.44 18.85 9.55
N ILE A 182 7.77 17.98 8.83
CA ILE A 182 7.41 18.19 7.42
C ILE A 182 5.90 18.13 7.33
N ASP A 183 5.30 19.16 6.77
CA ASP A 183 3.88 19.19 6.44
C ASP A 183 3.65 18.38 5.17
N LEU A 184 3.26 17.11 5.34
CA LEU A 184 2.99 16.21 4.21
C LEU A 184 1.79 16.68 3.37
N GLN A 185 0.83 17.41 3.94
CA GLN A 185 -0.32 17.93 3.20
C GLN A 185 0.11 18.91 2.10
N ALA A 186 1.24 19.61 2.29
CA ALA A 186 1.81 20.47 1.25
C ALA A 186 2.30 19.68 0.01
N TRP A 187 2.45 18.36 0.12
CA TRP A 187 2.88 17.47 -0.96
C TRP A 187 1.71 16.71 -1.60
N ASN A 188 0.51 16.92 -1.12
CA ASN A 188 -0.70 16.27 -1.64
C ASN A 188 -1.16 16.93 -2.96
N ASN A 189 -1.99 16.22 -3.72
CA ASN A 189 -2.59 16.70 -4.97
C ASN A 189 -1.58 17.07 -6.08
N VAL A 190 -1.90 18.07 -6.89
CA VAL A 190 -1.07 18.51 -8.01
C VAL A 190 -0.06 19.52 -7.53
N LEU A 191 1.21 19.26 -7.83
CA LEU A 191 2.32 20.16 -7.59
C LEU A 191 2.85 20.67 -8.94
N ASP A 192 3.37 21.91 -8.96
CA ASP A 192 4.17 22.40 -10.07
C ASP A 192 5.61 21.84 -10.03
N GLU A 193 6.41 22.15 -11.03
CA GLU A 193 7.78 21.62 -11.14
C GLU A 193 8.69 22.07 -9.98
N GLU A 194 8.56 23.32 -9.51
CA GLU A 194 9.35 23.86 -8.40
C GLU A 194 8.98 23.15 -7.09
N GLN A 195 7.69 23.03 -6.81
CA GLN A 195 7.18 22.32 -5.64
C GLN A 195 7.57 20.83 -5.67
N THR A 196 7.49 20.20 -6.84
CA THR A 196 7.90 18.78 -7.03
C THR A 196 9.40 18.62 -6.78
N ALA A 197 10.23 19.54 -7.29
CA ALA A 197 11.67 19.52 -7.06
C ALA A 197 12.04 19.71 -5.59
N ASP A 198 11.39 20.64 -4.90
CA ASP A 198 11.60 20.91 -3.47
C ASP A 198 11.17 19.71 -2.61
N MET A 199 10.04 19.09 -2.94
CA MET A 199 9.58 17.86 -2.31
C MET A 199 10.62 16.74 -2.46
N LEU A 200 11.08 16.47 -3.68
CA LEU A 200 12.04 15.40 -3.97
C LEU A 200 13.39 15.64 -3.32
N ASN A 201 13.89 16.89 -3.31
CA ASN A 201 15.12 17.25 -2.61
C ASN A 201 14.98 17.01 -1.10
N THR A 202 13.83 17.40 -0.52
CA THR A 202 13.54 17.15 0.89
C THR A 202 13.47 15.65 1.20
N ILE A 203 12.84 14.86 0.34
CA ILE A 203 12.79 13.40 0.49
C ILE A 203 14.21 12.82 0.43
N ALA A 204 15.02 13.21 -0.55
CA ALA A 204 16.38 12.70 -0.71
C ALA A 204 17.28 13.05 0.49
N ASP A 205 17.13 14.25 1.04
CA ASP A 205 17.91 14.71 2.20
C ASP A 205 17.49 14.05 3.53
N ARG A 206 16.25 13.59 3.63
CA ARG A 206 15.66 13.13 4.88
C ARG A 206 15.37 11.62 4.93
N ALA A 207 15.41 10.93 3.80
CA ALA A 207 15.14 9.51 3.73
C ALA A 207 16.23 8.69 4.41
N SER A 208 15.84 7.68 5.20
CA SER A 208 16.75 6.66 5.72
C SER A 208 17.11 5.64 4.64
N ILE A 209 16.20 5.39 3.69
CA ILE A 209 16.46 4.62 2.48
C ILE A 209 15.95 5.44 1.29
N PHE A 210 16.81 5.60 0.26
CA PHE A 210 16.50 6.32 -0.96
C PHE A 210 17.04 5.57 -2.18
N ARG A 211 16.16 5.26 -3.14
CA ARG A 211 16.46 4.57 -4.40
C ARG A 211 15.92 5.35 -5.61
N GLY A 212 15.78 6.69 -5.43
CA GLY A 212 15.21 7.54 -6.46
C GLY A 212 16.21 7.88 -7.56
N GLU A 213 15.81 7.71 -8.82
CA GLU A 213 16.58 8.06 -9.99
C GLU A 213 15.68 8.68 -11.08
N SER A 214 16.20 9.67 -11.78
CA SER A 214 15.63 10.20 -13.03
C SER A 214 14.14 10.59 -12.95
N PHE A 215 13.80 11.51 -12.06
CA PHE A 215 12.43 12.00 -11.90
C PHE A 215 12.01 12.95 -13.01
N ASN A 216 10.78 12.83 -13.49
CA ASN A 216 10.13 13.80 -14.35
C ASN A 216 9.24 14.71 -13.52
N LEU A 217 9.67 15.95 -13.29
CA LEU A 217 9.01 16.89 -12.37
C LEU A 217 7.59 17.26 -12.79
N GLU A 218 7.30 17.23 -14.08
CA GLU A 218 5.99 17.57 -14.63
C GLU A 218 4.98 16.39 -14.58
N LYS A 219 5.49 15.16 -14.85
CA LYS A 219 4.63 14.01 -15.14
C LYS A 219 4.55 12.99 -14.02
N ASP A 220 5.62 12.85 -13.21
CA ASP A 220 5.63 11.87 -12.14
C ASP A 220 4.61 12.24 -11.06
N LYS A 221 3.93 11.22 -10.54
CA LYS A 221 2.99 11.32 -9.42
C LYS A 221 3.41 10.37 -8.32
N TYR A 222 3.09 10.73 -7.11
CA TYR A 222 3.61 10.06 -5.93
C TYR A 222 2.49 9.61 -5.01
N ILE A 223 2.72 8.50 -4.30
CA ILE A 223 1.88 8.01 -3.23
C ILE A 223 2.69 8.00 -1.93
N PHE A 224 2.12 8.53 -0.87
CA PHE A 224 2.68 8.56 0.47
C PHE A 224 1.85 7.65 1.37
N LEU A 225 2.49 6.62 1.93
CA LEU A 225 1.87 5.69 2.87
C LEU A 225 2.39 6.03 4.27
N VAL A 226 1.51 6.52 5.13
CA VAL A 226 1.89 7.15 6.41
C VAL A 226 1.33 6.36 7.58
N THR A 227 2.22 5.93 8.48
CA THR A 227 1.84 5.27 9.74
C THR A 227 2.63 5.79 10.93
N CYS A 228 2.27 5.36 12.14
CA CYS A 228 3.03 5.71 13.34
C CYS A 228 4.39 5.01 13.35
N ASP A 229 5.43 5.72 13.79
CA ASP A 229 6.73 5.17 14.12
C ASP A 229 6.97 5.33 15.63
N TYR A 230 7.37 4.24 16.29
CA TYR A 230 7.61 4.23 17.74
C TYR A 230 9.09 4.37 18.10
N SER A 231 10.01 4.46 17.12
CA SER A 231 11.43 4.71 17.34
C SER A 231 11.69 6.13 17.88
N ILE A 232 10.83 7.07 17.51
CA ILE A 232 10.82 8.44 18.02
C ILE A 232 9.45 8.79 18.62
N ASN A 233 9.44 9.74 19.56
CA ASN A 233 8.19 10.18 20.19
C ASN A 233 7.25 10.82 19.15
N ASN A 234 6.05 10.26 19.01
CA ASN A 234 5.08 10.66 17.98
C ASN A 234 5.65 10.65 16.55
N GLY A 235 6.46 9.65 16.22
CA GLY A 235 7.04 9.49 14.89
C GLY A 235 6.01 9.10 13.83
N ARG A 236 6.39 9.35 12.59
CA ARG A 236 5.68 8.90 11.39
C ARG A 236 6.67 8.18 10.49
N LEU A 237 6.35 6.94 10.15
CA LEU A 237 7.02 6.23 9.07
C LEU A 237 6.27 6.54 7.78
N VAL A 238 6.99 6.96 6.77
CA VAL A 238 6.44 7.36 5.47
C VAL A 238 7.16 6.59 4.37
N LEU A 239 6.44 5.76 3.63
CA LEU A 239 6.90 5.19 2.38
C LEU A 239 6.44 6.05 1.22
N VAL A 240 7.36 6.33 0.30
CA VAL A 240 7.07 7.13 -0.89
C VAL A 240 7.23 6.28 -2.12
N GLY A 241 6.15 6.15 -2.90
CA GLY A 241 6.12 5.47 -4.18
C GLY A 241 5.95 6.43 -5.34
N ARG A 242 6.66 6.16 -6.47
CA ARG A 242 6.46 6.86 -7.74
C ARG A 242 5.58 6.03 -8.66
N ARG A 243 4.60 6.67 -9.30
CA ARG A 243 3.70 6.00 -10.25
C ARG A 243 4.47 5.48 -11.46
N LEU A 244 4.21 4.22 -11.79
CA LEU A 244 4.76 3.58 -12.98
C LEU A 244 3.97 4.02 -14.21
N SER A 245 4.66 4.38 -15.28
CA SER A 245 4.01 4.70 -16.56
C SER A 245 3.29 3.45 -17.08
N LYS A 246 2.05 3.59 -17.56
CA LYS A 246 1.41 2.51 -18.32
C LYS A 246 2.27 2.27 -19.56
N LYS A 247 2.80 1.06 -19.72
CA LYS A 247 3.49 0.66 -20.94
C LYS A 247 2.47 0.80 -22.08
N SER A 248 2.71 1.69 -23.03
CA SER A 248 1.83 1.84 -24.20
C SER A 248 1.82 0.50 -24.95
N GLU A 249 0.65 -0.10 -25.13
CA GLU A 249 0.45 -1.33 -25.90
C GLU A 249 0.69 -1.15 -27.41
N THR A 250 1.46 -0.13 -27.82
CA THR A 250 1.66 0.23 -29.24
C THR A 250 3.03 -0.09 -29.82
N GLU A 251 3.86 -0.90 -29.14
CA GLU A 251 5.19 -1.28 -29.71
C GLU A 251 5.37 -2.77 -30.03
N ASP A 252 4.29 -3.57 -30.08
CA ASP A 252 4.43 -5.00 -30.45
C ASP A 252 3.65 -5.36 -31.73
N THR A 253 3.72 -4.49 -32.73
CA THR A 253 3.25 -4.81 -34.10
C THR A 253 4.18 -4.19 -35.12
N THR A 254 5.41 -4.71 -35.27
CA THR A 254 6.15 -4.69 -36.54
C THR A 254 7.50 -5.41 -36.37
N GLU A 255 7.50 -6.75 -36.32
CA GLU A 255 8.58 -7.59 -36.83
C GLU A 255 8.00 -8.93 -37.23
N GLU A 256 7.03 -8.93 -38.16
CA GLU A 256 6.76 -10.09 -38.98
C GLU A 256 7.65 -9.96 -40.23
N SER A 257 8.81 -10.58 -40.14
CA SER A 257 9.75 -10.70 -41.22
C SER A 257 9.11 -11.42 -42.40
N THR A 258 8.95 -10.72 -43.49
CA THR A 258 8.76 -11.26 -44.82
C THR A 258 9.91 -12.24 -45.14
N ILE A 259 9.59 -13.53 -45.11
CA ILE A 259 10.41 -14.54 -45.76
C ILE A 259 9.91 -14.59 -47.21
N ASP A 260 10.62 -13.95 -48.09
CA ASP A 260 10.49 -14.10 -49.54
C ASP A 260 10.82 -15.53 -49.94
N THR A 261 9.80 -16.23 -50.41
CA THR A 261 9.92 -17.47 -51.18
C THR A 261 10.27 -17.09 -52.61
N GLU A 262 11.53 -17.21 -53.01
CA GLU A 262 11.88 -17.36 -54.43
C GLU A 262 12.02 -18.83 -54.78
N GLU A 263 11.10 -19.28 -55.65
CA GLU A 263 11.20 -20.48 -56.45
C GLU A 263 12.42 -20.42 -57.38
N ALA A 264 13.20 -21.48 -57.41
CA ALA A 264 13.99 -21.81 -58.60
C ALA A 264 13.87 -23.29 -58.88
N VAL A 265 13.25 -23.54 -60.01
CA VAL A 265 13.02 -24.82 -60.71
C VAL A 265 14.26 -25.25 -61.46
N SER A 266 14.37 -26.59 -61.67
CA SER A 266 15.19 -27.35 -62.67
C SER A 266 16.68 -27.53 -62.31
N GLU A 267 17.34 -28.61 -62.58
CA GLU A 267 17.15 -29.73 -63.51
C GLU A 267 17.85 -30.99 -63.00
N GLU A 268 17.35 -32.11 -63.46
CA GLU A 268 17.92 -33.48 -63.42
C GLU A 268 19.33 -33.53 -64.01
N GLU A 269 20.19 -34.38 -63.54
CA GLU A 269 20.72 -35.57 -64.22
C GLU A 269 21.83 -36.27 -63.42
N SER A 270 21.51 -37.52 -63.17
CA SER A 270 22.33 -38.73 -63.37
C SER A 270 23.84 -38.73 -63.07
N ASN A 271 24.32 -39.54 -62.19
CA ASN A 271 24.95 -40.82 -62.57
C ASN A 271 25.67 -41.45 -61.36
N GLU A 272 25.25 -42.63 -61.09
CA GLU A 272 25.97 -43.90 -60.97
C GLU A 272 27.45 -43.88 -60.53
N ASN A 273 27.64 -44.77 -59.62
CA ASN A 273 28.72 -45.75 -59.50
C ASN A 273 29.77 -45.60 -58.41
N ALA A 274 29.70 -46.65 -57.67
CA ALA A 274 30.79 -47.55 -57.31
C ALA A 274 31.61 -47.18 -56.06
N GLU A 275 31.33 -47.92 -55.04
CA GLU A 275 32.03 -49.14 -54.64
C GLU A 275 33.38 -48.93 -53.96
N SER A 276 33.44 -49.58 -52.84
CA SER A 276 34.56 -50.36 -52.33
C SER A 276 35.47 -49.73 -51.30
N ALA A 277 35.33 -50.30 -50.16
CA ALA A 277 36.31 -51.04 -49.37
C ALA A 277 37.26 -50.28 -48.45
N ALA A 278 37.10 -50.78 -47.26
CA ALA A 278 38.11 -51.32 -46.36
C ALA A 278 39.13 -50.34 -45.71
N GLN A 279 39.08 -50.21 -44.55
CA GLN A 279 39.83 -50.76 -43.41
C GLN A 279 39.48 -49.92 -42.16
#